data_bddb252219dbd4865650d93311f4aa2f
#
_entry.id   bddb252219dbd4865650d93311f4aa2f
#
_cell.length_a   1.000
_cell.length_b   1.000
_cell.length_c   1.000
_cell.angle_alpha   90.00
_cell.angle_beta   90.00
_cell.angle_gamma   90.00
#
_symmetry.space_group_name_H-M   'P 1'
#
loop_
_entity.id
_entity.type
_entity.pdbx_description
1 polymer ?
#
loop_
_entity_poly.entity_id
_entity_poly.type
_entity_poly.pdbx_seq_one_letter_code
_entity_poly.pdbx_strand_id
1 'polypeptide(L)'
;MIMVMRMRKVVRMLLVLLMNVMMMVVNVANSQDYGEALTKSLLFFEGQRSGKLPPSQRITWRKDSALHDGSDLHVDLVGGYYDAGDNVKFHFPMAYTTTMLAWGVLEFGEFMGSDLQHTHEAIRWATDYFLKATSVPGDVYAQVGNPYGDHNCWERPEDMETPRTTYAMTENKPGSEVSAEIAAALAASSMVFYGFDRRYSKLFLRRASRIFITQARFWFETKH
;
A
#
# COMPACT_ATOMS: atom_id res chain seq x y z
N MET A 1 49.51 50.34 1.03
CA MET A 1 48.95 49.43 2.05
C MET A 1 47.44 49.29 1.91
N ILE A 2 46.64 50.32 1.78
CA ILE A 2 45.14 50.27 1.69
C ILE A 2 44.63 49.48 0.45
N MET A 3 45.28 49.67 -0.71
CA MET A 3 44.89 49.02 -1.98
C MET A 3 45.08 47.51 -1.93
N VAL A 4 46.15 47.01 -1.31
CA VAL A 4 46.38 45.56 -1.11
C VAL A 4 45.35 44.93 -0.17
N MET A 5 44.92 45.65 0.88
CA MET A 5 43.88 45.21 1.78
C MET A 5 42.48 45.12 1.10
N ARG A 6 42.16 46.09 0.22
CA ARG A 6 40.92 46.05 -0.57
C ARG A 6 40.92 44.90 -1.55
N MET A 7 42.02 44.66 -2.26
CA MET A 7 42.17 43.51 -3.17
C MET A 7 41.99 42.17 -2.44
N ARG A 8 42.59 42.01 -1.28
CA ARG A 8 42.42 40.77 -0.46
C ARG A 8 40.97 40.56 -0.01
N LYS A 9 40.23 41.62 0.31
CA LYS A 9 38.80 41.52 0.65
C LYS A 9 37.95 41.08 -0.55
N VAL A 10 38.20 41.68 -1.74
CA VAL A 10 37.48 41.32 -2.95
C VAL A 10 37.76 39.89 -3.38
N VAL A 11 39.02 39.43 -3.31
CA VAL A 11 39.39 38.03 -3.59
C VAL A 11 38.72 37.09 -2.64
N ARG A 12 38.67 37.38 -1.32
CA ARG A 12 37.96 36.55 -0.34
C ARG A 12 36.45 36.48 -0.63
N MET A 13 35.81 37.60 -0.97
CA MET A 13 34.39 37.61 -1.34
C MET A 13 34.10 36.78 -2.57
N LEU A 14 34.96 36.87 -3.60
CA LEU A 14 34.83 36.03 -4.81
C LEU A 14 35.01 34.55 -4.51
N LEU A 15 35.98 34.19 -3.68
CA LEU A 15 36.16 32.79 -3.27
C LEU A 15 34.97 32.25 -2.50
N VAL A 16 34.39 33.03 -1.58
CA VAL A 16 33.19 32.64 -0.84
C VAL A 16 31.99 32.50 -1.77
N LEU A 17 31.82 33.41 -2.72
CA LEU A 17 30.77 33.33 -3.73
C LEU A 17 30.92 32.07 -4.61
N LEU A 18 32.14 31.80 -5.08
CA LEU A 18 32.48 30.63 -5.89
C LEU A 18 32.18 29.31 -5.10
N MET A 19 32.54 29.28 -3.82
CA MET A 19 32.25 28.14 -2.94
C MET A 19 30.75 27.90 -2.74
N ASN A 20 29.97 28.99 -2.57
CA ASN A 20 28.51 28.87 -2.46
C ASN A 20 27.87 28.41 -3.77
N VAL A 21 28.31 28.93 -4.93
CA VAL A 21 27.85 28.48 -6.24
C VAL A 21 28.23 27.01 -6.46
N MET A 22 29.44 26.61 -6.11
CA MET A 22 29.90 25.22 -6.21
C MET A 22 29.09 24.27 -5.29
N MET A 23 28.78 24.70 -4.07
CA MET A 23 27.87 23.93 -3.17
C MET A 23 26.46 23.81 -3.75
N MET A 24 25.90 24.88 -4.35
CA MET A 24 24.60 24.80 -5.04
C MET A 24 24.63 23.83 -6.21
N VAL A 25 25.67 23.90 -7.06
CA VAL A 25 25.81 22.99 -8.21
C VAL A 25 25.98 21.54 -7.78
N VAL A 26 26.76 21.27 -6.72
CA VAL A 26 26.94 19.94 -6.18
C VAL A 26 25.62 19.37 -5.58
N ASN A 27 24.85 20.20 -4.89
CA ASN A 27 23.53 19.78 -4.37
C ASN A 27 22.53 19.47 -5.49
N VAL A 28 22.51 20.26 -6.58
CA VAL A 28 21.65 19.97 -7.75
C VAL A 28 22.12 18.71 -8.50
N ALA A 29 23.44 18.50 -8.61
CA ALA A 29 23.99 17.31 -9.27
C ALA A 29 23.74 16.00 -8.49
N ASN A 30 23.53 16.08 -7.17
CA ASN A 30 23.22 14.95 -6.31
C ASN A 30 21.74 14.85 -5.93
N SER A 31 20.84 15.62 -6.55
CA SER A 31 19.41 15.51 -6.29
C SER A 31 18.90 14.15 -6.79
N GLN A 32 18.25 13.40 -5.91
CA GLN A 32 17.61 12.14 -6.29
C GLN A 32 16.34 12.45 -7.10
N ASP A 33 16.09 11.66 -8.13
CA ASP A 33 14.83 11.73 -8.87
C ASP A 33 13.72 11.00 -8.10
N TYR A 34 13.03 11.73 -7.23
CA TYR A 34 11.92 11.20 -6.46
C TYR A 34 10.70 10.85 -7.32
N GLY A 35 10.55 11.47 -8.50
CA GLY A 35 9.50 11.11 -9.46
C GLY A 35 9.74 9.70 -10.01
N GLU A 36 10.97 9.44 -10.47
CA GLU A 36 11.35 8.08 -10.91
C GLU A 36 11.23 7.05 -9.79
N ALA A 37 11.61 7.42 -8.56
CA ALA A 37 11.47 6.55 -7.39
C ALA A 37 10.00 6.20 -7.10
N LEU A 38 9.08 7.17 -7.22
CA LEU A 38 7.64 6.93 -7.08
C LEU A 38 7.13 5.97 -8.15
N THR A 39 7.47 6.23 -9.43
CA THR A 39 7.09 5.35 -10.55
C THR A 39 7.54 3.91 -10.31
N LYS A 40 8.80 3.71 -9.90
CA LYS A 40 9.34 2.37 -9.60
C LYS A 40 8.66 1.71 -8.41
N SER A 41 8.34 2.48 -7.37
CA SER A 41 7.60 1.97 -6.21
C SER A 41 6.20 1.47 -6.61
N LEU A 42 5.49 2.18 -7.47
CA LEU A 42 4.19 1.75 -7.97
C LEU A 42 4.28 0.52 -8.87
N LEU A 43 5.34 0.39 -9.68
CA LEU A 43 5.61 -0.85 -10.43
C LEU A 43 5.86 -2.04 -9.49
N PHE A 44 6.53 -1.82 -8.36
CA PHE A 44 6.70 -2.85 -7.34
C PHE A 44 5.33 -3.34 -6.81
N PHE A 45 4.40 -2.43 -6.50
CA PHE A 45 3.03 -2.81 -6.10
C PHE A 45 2.33 -3.63 -7.18
N GLU A 46 2.44 -3.25 -8.44
CA GLU A 46 1.88 -4.06 -9.54
C GLU A 46 2.51 -5.46 -9.61
N GLY A 47 3.80 -5.57 -9.33
CA GLY A 47 4.50 -6.85 -9.22
C GLY A 47 3.99 -7.74 -8.09
N GLN A 48 3.42 -7.19 -7.02
CA GLN A 48 2.89 -7.93 -5.88
C GLN A 48 1.40 -8.29 -5.99
N ARG A 49 0.73 -7.91 -7.08
CA ARG A 49 -0.69 -8.25 -7.28
C ARG A 49 -0.93 -9.76 -7.29
N SER A 50 -1.94 -10.21 -6.55
CA SER A 50 -2.50 -11.55 -6.55
C SER A 50 -3.82 -11.57 -7.32
N GLY A 51 -4.21 -12.72 -7.83
CA GLY A 51 -5.49 -12.91 -8.51
C GLY A 51 -5.40 -12.80 -10.02
N LYS A 52 -6.53 -12.48 -10.65
CA LYS A 52 -6.63 -12.23 -12.09
C LYS A 52 -6.14 -10.82 -12.40
N LEU A 53 -5.02 -10.72 -13.10
CA LEU A 53 -4.39 -9.45 -13.40
C LEU A 53 -5.19 -8.65 -14.46
N PRO A 54 -5.23 -7.31 -14.37
CA PRO A 54 -5.91 -6.49 -15.36
C PRO A 54 -5.12 -6.43 -16.68
N PRO A 55 -5.78 -6.21 -17.82
CA PRO A 55 -5.09 -6.04 -19.11
C PRO A 55 -4.10 -4.87 -19.12
N SER A 56 -4.28 -3.89 -18.22
CA SER A 56 -3.40 -2.73 -18.05
C SER A 56 -2.16 -3.00 -17.20
N GLN A 57 -1.93 -4.25 -16.77
CA GLN A 57 -0.75 -4.63 -15.99
C GLN A 57 0.55 -4.28 -16.73
N ARG A 58 1.36 -3.40 -16.16
CA ARG A 58 2.62 -2.93 -16.75
C ARG A 58 3.77 -3.94 -16.57
N ILE A 59 3.68 -4.79 -15.54
CA ILE A 59 4.66 -5.86 -15.27
C ILE A 59 4.31 -7.09 -16.11
N THR A 60 4.90 -7.18 -17.28
CA THR A 60 4.53 -8.17 -18.33
C THR A 60 4.95 -9.61 -18.03
N TRP A 61 5.91 -9.81 -17.13
CA TRP A 61 6.34 -11.16 -16.73
C TRP A 61 5.46 -11.79 -15.66
N ARG A 62 4.57 -10.99 -14.98
CA ARG A 62 3.56 -11.51 -14.05
C ARG A 62 2.33 -12.03 -14.80
N LYS A 63 1.72 -13.06 -14.24
CA LYS A 63 0.48 -13.71 -14.75
C LYS A 63 -0.53 -13.88 -13.62
N ASP A 64 -1.70 -14.40 -13.96
CA ASP A 64 -2.73 -14.74 -12.99
C ASP A 64 -2.22 -15.78 -11.99
N SER A 65 -2.59 -15.62 -10.70
CA SER A 65 -2.16 -16.52 -9.62
C SER A 65 -3.19 -16.54 -8.50
N ALA A 66 -3.19 -17.57 -7.66
CA ALA A 66 -4.08 -17.68 -6.50
C ALA A 66 -5.57 -17.49 -6.84
N LEU A 67 -6.03 -18.07 -7.96
CA LEU A 67 -7.39 -17.88 -8.49
C LEU A 67 -8.48 -18.61 -7.68
N HIS A 68 -8.07 -19.40 -6.69
CA HIS A 68 -8.99 -20.17 -5.82
C HIS A 68 -8.88 -19.77 -4.35
N ASP A 69 -8.22 -18.67 -4.03
CA ASP A 69 -8.06 -18.18 -2.67
C ASP A 69 -9.42 -17.97 -2.00
N GLY A 70 -9.58 -18.52 -0.79
CA GLY A 70 -10.82 -18.48 0.00
C GLY A 70 -11.78 -19.63 -0.27
N SER A 71 -11.50 -20.51 -1.25
CA SER A 71 -12.37 -21.64 -1.58
C SER A 71 -12.53 -22.65 -0.43
N ASP A 72 -11.55 -22.76 0.44
CA ASP A 72 -11.56 -23.60 1.65
C ASP A 72 -12.63 -23.15 2.68
N LEU A 73 -12.99 -21.88 2.68
CA LEU A 73 -14.07 -21.32 3.51
C LEU A 73 -15.28 -20.83 2.69
N HIS A 74 -15.39 -21.23 1.42
CA HIS A 74 -16.46 -20.85 0.49
C HIS A 74 -16.64 -19.32 0.32
N VAL A 75 -15.54 -18.58 0.32
CA VAL A 75 -15.50 -17.12 0.08
C VAL A 75 -14.60 -16.78 -1.08
N ASP A 76 -14.87 -15.65 -1.73
CA ASP A 76 -13.99 -15.11 -2.77
C ASP A 76 -12.93 -14.21 -2.14
N LEU A 77 -11.69 -14.70 -2.09
CA LEU A 77 -10.51 -13.95 -1.68
C LEU A 77 -9.47 -13.84 -2.82
N VAL A 78 -9.93 -13.90 -4.07
CA VAL A 78 -9.10 -13.66 -5.24
C VAL A 78 -8.80 -12.16 -5.37
N GLY A 79 -7.53 -11.80 -5.52
CA GLY A 79 -7.08 -10.40 -5.57
C GLY A 79 -6.18 -10.02 -4.39
N GLY A 80 -6.01 -8.72 -4.16
CA GLY A 80 -5.12 -8.20 -3.14
C GLY A 80 -3.65 -8.29 -3.53
N TYR A 81 -2.79 -8.16 -2.52
CA TYR A 81 -1.34 -8.19 -2.70
C TYR A 81 -0.70 -9.30 -1.89
N TYR A 82 0.32 -9.92 -2.44
CA TYR A 82 1.26 -10.71 -1.68
C TYR A 82 2.12 -9.80 -0.80
N ASP A 83 2.59 -10.30 0.33
CA ASP A 83 3.63 -9.63 1.09
C ASP A 83 4.98 -9.73 0.37
N ALA A 84 5.86 -8.76 0.59
CA ALA A 84 7.12 -8.71 -0.14
C ALA A 84 8.01 -9.92 0.20
N GLY A 85 8.33 -10.73 -0.81
CA GLY A 85 9.12 -11.95 -0.67
C GLY A 85 8.31 -13.22 -0.41
N ASP A 86 7.01 -13.11 -0.12
CA ASP A 86 6.11 -14.21 0.18
C ASP A 86 5.03 -14.37 -0.90
N ASN A 87 4.45 -15.57 -0.96
CA ASN A 87 3.18 -15.82 -1.66
C ASN A 87 1.99 -15.83 -0.67
N VAL A 88 2.19 -15.36 0.55
CA VAL A 88 1.16 -15.18 1.57
C VAL A 88 0.55 -13.78 1.44
N LYS A 89 -0.75 -13.66 1.71
CA LYS A 89 -1.46 -12.38 1.83
C LYS A 89 -1.72 -12.09 3.30
N PHE A 90 -0.94 -11.20 3.89
CA PHE A 90 -1.13 -10.71 5.25
C PHE A 90 -1.97 -9.43 5.23
N HIS A 91 -3.17 -9.45 5.78
CA HIS A 91 -4.09 -8.34 5.64
C HIS A 91 -3.73 -7.14 6.53
N PHE A 92 -3.04 -7.33 7.65
CA PHE A 92 -2.61 -6.23 8.48
C PHE A 92 -1.60 -5.31 7.76
N PRO A 93 -0.44 -5.80 7.27
CA PRO A 93 0.50 -4.95 6.53
C PRO A 93 -0.08 -4.43 5.21
N MET A 94 -0.92 -5.21 4.52
CA MET A 94 -1.61 -4.76 3.32
C MET A 94 -2.53 -3.57 3.62
N ALA A 95 -3.27 -3.60 4.73
CA ALA A 95 -4.17 -2.53 5.12
C ALA A 95 -3.39 -1.27 5.55
N TYR A 96 -2.34 -1.43 6.35
CA TYR A 96 -1.45 -0.34 6.71
C TYR A 96 -0.86 0.34 5.47
N THR A 97 -0.33 -0.44 4.55
CA THR A 97 0.22 0.08 3.29
C THR A 97 -0.82 0.82 2.47
N THR A 98 -2.06 0.32 2.41
CA THR A 98 -3.17 0.98 1.72
C THR A 98 -3.51 2.31 2.38
N THR A 99 -3.51 2.38 3.71
CA THR A 99 -3.67 3.63 4.48
C THR A 99 -2.58 4.63 4.12
N MET A 100 -1.32 4.20 4.07
CA MET A 100 -0.18 5.06 3.72
C MET A 100 -0.24 5.56 2.28
N LEU A 101 -0.62 4.71 1.31
CA LEU A 101 -0.83 5.12 -0.07
C LEU A 101 -1.95 6.17 -0.18
N ALA A 102 -3.08 5.94 0.51
CA ALA A 102 -4.19 6.87 0.53
C ALA A 102 -3.79 8.21 1.14
N TRP A 103 -3.03 8.19 2.23
CA TRP A 103 -2.50 9.41 2.85
C TRP A 103 -1.53 10.13 1.93
N GLY A 104 -0.63 9.42 1.26
CA GLY A 104 0.26 9.99 0.25
C GLY A 104 -0.50 10.72 -0.86
N VAL A 105 -1.62 10.17 -1.33
CA VAL A 105 -2.48 10.86 -2.32
C VAL A 105 -3.13 12.10 -1.74
N LEU A 106 -3.63 12.05 -0.51
CA LEU A 106 -4.31 13.19 0.12
C LEU A 106 -3.36 14.37 0.35
N GLU A 107 -2.11 14.10 0.71
CA GLU A 107 -1.12 15.15 1.02
C GLU A 107 -0.31 15.59 -0.21
N PHE A 108 -0.03 14.68 -1.15
CA PHE A 108 0.94 14.91 -2.23
C PHE A 108 0.39 14.61 -3.63
N GLY A 109 -0.90 14.33 -3.77
CA GLY A 109 -1.50 13.91 -5.04
C GLY A 109 -1.27 14.91 -6.19
N GLU A 110 -1.26 16.21 -5.90
CA GLU A 110 -0.99 17.27 -6.90
C GLU A 110 0.44 17.22 -7.46
N PHE A 111 1.39 16.62 -6.75
CA PHE A 111 2.79 16.47 -7.16
C PHE A 111 3.10 15.13 -7.83
N MET A 112 2.17 14.17 -7.84
CA MET A 112 2.38 12.83 -8.39
C MET A 112 2.33 12.76 -9.92
N GLY A 113 1.85 13.80 -10.59
CA GLY A 113 1.76 13.84 -12.05
C GLY A 113 1.01 12.63 -12.64
N SER A 114 1.63 11.94 -13.60
CA SER A 114 1.06 10.74 -14.23
C SER A 114 0.91 9.56 -13.27
N ASP A 115 1.67 9.49 -12.18
CA ASP A 115 1.63 8.41 -11.22
C ASP A 115 0.43 8.47 -10.28
N LEU A 116 -0.29 9.59 -10.23
CA LEU A 116 -1.53 9.71 -9.45
C LEU A 116 -2.57 8.65 -9.85
N GLN A 117 -2.76 8.44 -11.16
CA GLN A 117 -3.68 7.42 -11.67
C GLN A 117 -3.25 6.01 -11.25
N HIS A 118 -1.96 5.69 -11.35
CA HIS A 118 -1.44 4.38 -10.93
C HIS A 118 -1.56 4.17 -9.41
N THR A 119 -1.41 5.25 -8.62
CA THR A 119 -1.63 5.20 -7.17
C THR A 119 -3.11 4.95 -6.84
N HIS A 120 -4.04 5.59 -7.54
CA HIS A 120 -5.48 5.29 -7.40
C HIS A 120 -5.80 3.84 -7.75
N GLU A 121 -5.20 3.29 -8.80
CA GLU A 121 -5.38 1.89 -9.19
C GLU A 121 -4.80 0.93 -8.14
N ALA A 122 -3.65 1.25 -7.56
CA ALA A 122 -3.05 0.47 -6.48
C ALA A 122 -3.95 0.44 -5.23
N ILE A 123 -4.49 1.60 -4.82
CA ILE A 123 -5.43 1.69 -3.70
C ILE A 123 -6.71 0.91 -4.02
N ARG A 124 -7.26 1.04 -5.23
CA ARG A 124 -8.47 0.32 -5.65
C ARG A 124 -8.26 -1.19 -5.62
N TRP A 125 -7.11 -1.68 -6.05
CA TRP A 125 -6.78 -3.11 -6.03
C TRP A 125 -6.85 -3.69 -4.61
N ALA A 126 -6.27 -3.00 -3.64
CA ALA A 126 -6.34 -3.40 -2.23
C ALA A 126 -7.76 -3.28 -1.66
N THR A 127 -8.44 -2.18 -1.92
CA THR A 127 -9.75 -1.91 -1.33
C THR A 127 -10.87 -2.80 -1.89
N ASP A 128 -10.83 -3.15 -3.18
CA ASP A 128 -11.72 -4.16 -3.76
C ASP A 128 -11.53 -5.51 -3.09
N TYR A 129 -10.29 -5.87 -2.78
CA TYR A 129 -9.97 -7.07 -2.03
C TYR A 129 -10.48 -7.01 -0.58
N PHE A 130 -10.30 -5.90 0.13
CA PHE A 130 -10.83 -5.75 1.50
C PHE A 130 -12.35 -5.81 1.57
N LEU A 131 -13.05 -5.36 0.53
CA LEU A 131 -14.50 -5.56 0.44
C LEU A 131 -14.88 -7.04 0.40
N LYS A 132 -14.07 -7.89 -0.24
CA LYS A 132 -14.23 -9.36 -0.22
C LYS A 132 -13.85 -9.94 1.14
N ALA A 133 -12.68 -9.54 1.69
CA ALA A 133 -12.19 -10.01 2.98
C ALA A 133 -13.08 -9.65 4.18
N THR A 134 -14.07 -8.80 3.97
CA THR A 134 -15.05 -8.36 4.97
C THR A 134 -16.48 -8.55 4.48
N SER A 135 -16.72 -9.44 3.52
CA SER A 135 -18.04 -9.64 2.90
C SER A 135 -19.04 -10.35 3.83
N VAL A 136 -18.57 -11.30 4.63
CA VAL A 136 -19.39 -12.05 5.58
C VAL A 136 -19.62 -11.20 6.83
N PRO A 137 -20.88 -10.99 7.23
CA PRO A 137 -21.16 -10.24 8.46
C PRO A 137 -20.62 -10.95 9.71
N GLY A 138 -19.86 -10.22 10.52
CA GLY A 138 -19.23 -10.77 11.74
C GLY A 138 -17.81 -11.28 11.52
N ASP A 139 -17.48 -11.73 10.32
CA ASP A 139 -16.18 -12.28 10.00
C ASP A 139 -15.28 -11.26 9.29
N VAL A 140 -13.99 -11.34 9.61
CA VAL A 140 -12.92 -10.62 8.90
C VAL A 140 -11.83 -11.63 8.58
N TYR A 141 -11.54 -11.81 7.30
CA TYR A 141 -10.44 -12.66 6.88
C TYR A 141 -9.12 -11.91 7.09
N ALA A 142 -8.16 -12.55 7.75
CA ALA A 142 -6.93 -11.90 8.22
C ALA A 142 -5.70 -12.28 7.38
N GLN A 143 -5.74 -13.45 6.75
CA GLN A 143 -4.60 -13.98 6.01
C GLN A 143 -5.05 -15.07 5.05
N VAL A 144 -4.33 -15.20 3.92
CA VAL A 144 -4.42 -16.34 3.00
C VAL A 144 -3.02 -16.85 2.69
N GLY A 145 -2.82 -18.15 2.84
CA GLY A 145 -1.55 -18.85 2.70
C GLY A 145 -0.92 -19.21 4.05
N ASN A 146 -0.19 -20.31 4.07
CA ASN A 146 0.55 -20.77 5.25
C ASN A 146 1.98 -20.23 5.21
N PRO A 147 2.38 -19.34 6.15
CA PRO A 147 3.70 -18.69 6.10
C PRO A 147 4.86 -19.69 6.28
N TYR A 148 4.67 -20.75 7.08
CA TYR A 148 5.73 -21.75 7.27
C TYR A 148 5.94 -22.60 6.02
N GLY A 149 4.86 -22.96 5.31
CA GLY A 149 4.95 -23.67 4.04
C GLY A 149 5.57 -22.81 2.95
N ASP A 150 5.19 -21.56 2.90
CA ASP A 150 5.68 -20.58 1.95
C ASP A 150 7.19 -20.32 2.13
N HIS A 151 7.63 -20.05 3.35
CA HIS A 151 9.04 -19.78 3.65
C HIS A 151 9.98 -20.97 3.43
N ASN A 152 9.45 -22.17 3.33
CA ASN A 152 10.24 -23.37 3.00
C ASN A 152 10.32 -23.64 1.50
N CYS A 153 9.60 -22.87 0.66
CA CYS A 153 9.53 -23.07 -0.77
C CYS A 153 9.68 -21.74 -1.51
N TRP A 154 10.76 -21.60 -2.28
CA TRP A 154 10.99 -20.42 -3.13
C TRP A 154 10.45 -20.67 -4.54
N GLU A 155 9.25 -20.18 -4.81
CA GLU A 155 8.57 -20.37 -6.10
C GLU A 155 7.85 -19.09 -6.56
N ARG A 156 7.58 -19.01 -7.85
CA ARG A 156 6.80 -17.89 -8.40
C ARG A 156 5.33 -18.02 -8.00
N PRO A 157 4.62 -16.91 -7.80
CA PRO A 157 3.18 -16.97 -7.47
C PRO A 157 2.33 -17.75 -8.49
N GLU A 158 2.75 -17.76 -9.74
CA GLU A 158 2.06 -18.46 -10.83
C GLU A 158 2.20 -19.98 -10.75
N ASP A 159 3.26 -20.46 -10.09
CA ASP A 159 3.63 -21.88 -10.03
C ASP A 159 3.47 -22.44 -8.61
N MET A 160 2.98 -21.64 -7.64
CA MET A 160 2.95 -22.05 -6.25
C MET A 160 2.03 -23.26 -6.00
N GLU A 161 2.57 -24.22 -5.26
CA GLU A 161 1.88 -25.41 -4.78
C GLU A 161 1.64 -25.41 -3.26
N THR A 162 2.09 -24.36 -2.58
CA THR A 162 1.94 -24.20 -1.13
C THR A 162 0.46 -24.06 -0.73
N PRO A 163 0.05 -24.59 0.44
CA PRO A 163 -1.33 -24.54 0.88
C PRO A 163 -1.87 -23.10 1.00
N ARG A 164 -3.02 -22.86 0.39
CA ARG A 164 -3.71 -21.56 0.41
C ARG A 164 -4.75 -21.49 1.53
N THR A 165 -4.34 -21.86 2.75
CA THR A 165 -5.21 -21.85 3.93
C THR A 165 -5.70 -20.45 4.24
N THR A 166 -7.01 -20.31 4.45
CA THR A 166 -7.63 -19.03 4.84
C THR A 166 -7.78 -18.94 6.37
N TYR A 167 -7.36 -17.83 6.94
CA TYR A 167 -7.48 -17.55 8.38
C TYR A 167 -8.50 -16.44 8.61
N ALA A 168 -9.54 -16.77 9.37
CA ALA A 168 -10.64 -15.88 9.70
C ALA A 168 -10.63 -15.46 11.17
N MET A 169 -10.98 -14.22 11.42
CA MET A 169 -11.37 -13.69 12.72
C MET A 169 -12.90 -13.69 12.76
N THR A 170 -13.43 -14.26 13.85
CA THR A 170 -14.86 -14.44 14.08
C THR A 170 -15.18 -13.95 15.49
N GLU A 171 -16.46 -13.97 15.86
CA GLU A 171 -16.89 -13.67 17.23
C GLU A 171 -16.14 -14.50 18.29
N ASN A 172 -15.90 -15.80 18.00
CA ASN A 172 -15.19 -16.70 18.91
C ASN A 172 -13.64 -16.60 18.83
N LYS A 173 -13.11 -15.91 17.81
CA LYS A 173 -11.68 -15.67 17.61
C LYS A 173 -11.49 -14.22 17.16
N PRO A 174 -11.70 -13.25 18.04
CA PRO A 174 -11.62 -11.84 17.69
C PRO A 174 -10.20 -11.41 17.34
N GLY A 175 -10.07 -10.40 16.48
CA GLY A 175 -8.81 -9.79 16.05
C GLY A 175 -9.02 -8.32 15.77
N SER A 176 -8.99 -7.51 16.83
CA SER A 176 -9.28 -6.08 16.76
C SER A 176 -8.25 -5.31 15.91
N GLU A 177 -6.97 -5.74 15.92
CA GLU A 177 -5.87 -5.07 15.24
C GLU A 177 -6.07 -5.06 13.73
N VAL A 178 -6.27 -6.23 13.14
CA VAL A 178 -6.44 -6.37 11.67
C VAL A 178 -7.73 -5.71 11.22
N SER A 179 -8.78 -5.85 12.02
CA SER A 179 -10.09 -5.25 11.71
C SER A 179 -10.03 -3.72 11.76
N ALA A 180 -9.34 -3.17 12.75
CA ALA A 180 -9.14 -1.72 12.87
C ALA A 180 -8.31 -1.17 11.71
N GLU A 181 -7.24 -1.88 11.31
CA GLU A 181 -6.38 -1.45 10.22
C GLU A 181 -7.11 -1.51 8.87
N ILE A 182 -7.90 -2.56 8.60
CA ILE A 182 -8.75 -2.63 7.39
C ILE A 182 -9.79 -1.49 7.41
N ALA A 183 -10.38 -1.20 8.57
CA ALA A 183 -11.33 -0.10 8.68
C ALA A 183 -10.66 1.25 8.43
N ALA A 184 -9.43 1.47 8.92
CA ALA A 184 -8.63 2.67 8.66
C ALA A 184 -8.31 2.81 7.18
N ALA A 185 -7.86 1.73 6.52
CA ALA A 185 -7.56 1.71 5.09
C ALA A 185 -8.78 2.07 4.23
N LEU A 186 -9.93 1.49 4.53
CA LEU A 186 -11.18 1.80 3.82
C LEU A 186 -11.64 3.25 4.08
N ALA A 187 -11.48 3.76 5.30
CA ALA A 187 -11.84 5.14 5.65
C ALA A 187 -10.94 6.14 4.93
N ALA A 188 -9.62 5.96 4.95
CA ALA A 188 -8.66 6.80 4.24
C ALA A 188 -8.91 6.77 2.73
N SER A 189 -9.11 5.59 2.16
CA SER A 189 -9.45 5.43 0.74
C SER A 189 -10.77 6.09 0.39
N SER A 190 -11.76 6.10 1.29
CA SER A 190 -13.02 6.84 1.09
C SER A 190 -12.76 8.33 0.86
N MET A 191 -11.81 8.93 1.56
CA MET A 191 -11.44 10.33 1.38
C MET A 191 -10.81 10.56 -0.02
N VAL A 192 -9.89 9.70 -0.44
CA VAL A 192 -9.26 9.76 -1.77
C VAL A 192 -10.31 9.72 -2.88
N PHE A 193 -11.26 8.78 -2.82
CA PHE A 193 -12.27 8.60 -3.87
C PHE A 193 -13.43 9.59 -3.81
N TYR A 194 -13.55 10.41 -2.76
CA TYR A 194 -14.69 11.31 -2.56
C TYR A 194 -14.88 12.31 -3.70
N GLY A 195 -13.79 12.81 -4.30
CA GLY A 195 -13.83 13.83 -5.34
C GLY A 195 -14.27 13.31 -6.72
N PHE A 196 -14.01 12.04 -7.04
CA PHE A 196 -14.21 11.50 -8.40
C PHE A 196 -15.05 10.22 -8.49
N ASP A 197 -15.22 9.48 -7.38
CA ASP A 197 -16.11 8.30 -7.31
C ASP A 197 -16.85 8.26 -5.97
N ARG A 198 -17.85 9.12 -5.83
CA ARG A 198 -18.65 9.23 -4.59
C ARG A 198 -19.38 7.95 -4.20
N ARG A 199 -19.76 7.12 -5.18
CA ARG A 199 -20.44 5.85 -4.88
C ARG A 199 -19.48 4.89 -4.18
N TYR A 200 -18.29 4.79 -4.70
CA TYR A 200 -17.21 3.95 -4.18
C TYR A 200 -16.73 4.46 -2.80
N SER A 201 -16.52 5.76 -2.68
CA SER A 201 -16.22 6.43 -1.41
C SER A 201 -17.25 6.08 -0.31
N LYS A 202 -18.55 6.25 -0.59
CA LYS A 202 -19.61 5.90 0.37
C LYS A 202 -19.66 4.41 0.72
N LEU A 203 -19.32 3.53 -0.22
CA LEU A 203 -19.23 2.09 0.04
C LEU A 203 -18.14 1.78 1.06
N PHE A 204 -16.97 2.37 0.89
CA PHE A 204 -15.86 2.18 1.81
C PHE A 204 -16.17 2.70 3.21
N LEU A 205 -16.68 3.91 3.30
CA LEU A 205 -16.99 4.50 4.62
C LEU A 205 -18.02 3.66 5.38
N ARG A 206 -19.07 3.17 4.69
CA ARG A 206 -20.05 2.27 5.30
C ARG A 206 -19.43 0.94 5.75
N ARG A 207 -18.54 0.37 4.95
CA ARG A 207 -17.85 -0.87 5.30
C ARG A 207 -16.92 -0.67 6.49
N ALA A 208 -16.11 0.39 6.49
CA ALA A 208 -15.22 0.77 7.58
C ALA A 208 -15.98 0.93 8.90
N SER A 209 -17.06 1.70 8.90
CA SER A 209 -17.91 1.90 10.08
C SER A 209 -18.51 0.58 10.61
N ARG A 210 -18.98 -0.30 9.71
CA ARG A 210 -19.52 -1.60 10.11
C ARG A 210 -18.48 -2.48 10.78
N ILE A 211 -17.30 -2.61 10.19
CA ILE A 211 -16.20 -3.41 10.74
C ILE A 211 -15.82 -2.89 12.11
N PHE A 212 -15.61 -1.59 12.23
CA PHE A 212 -15.21 -0.95 13.49
C PHE A 212 -16.23 -1.20 14.61
N ILE A 213 -17.52 -0.99 14.35
CA ILE A 213 -18.59 -1.20 15.34
C ILE A 213 -18.68 -2.68 15.76
N THR A 214 -18.61 -3.61 14.81
CA THR A 214 -18.71 -5.05 15.09
C THR A 214 -17.54 -5.52 15.96
N GLN A 215 -16.32 -5.14 15.63
CA GLN A 215 -15.14 -5.55 16.37
C GLN A 215 -15.03 -4.86 17.74
N ALA A 216 -15.45 -3.61 17.84
CA ALA A 216 -15.55 -2.92 19.14
C ALA A 216 -16.52 -3.65 20.08
N ARG A 217 -17.68 -4.12 19.56
CA ARG A 217 -18.63 -4.92 20.35
C ARG A 217 -17.98 -6.21 20.85
N PHE A 218 -17.33 -6.98 20.01
CA PHE A 218 -16.65 -8.23 20.40
C PHE A 218 -15.60 -8.01 21.48
N TRP A 219 -14.84 -6.92 21.37
CA TRP A 219 -13.83 -6.58 22.37
C TRP A 219 -14.44 -6.26 23.75
N PHE A 220 -15.61 -5.61 23.81
CA PHE A 220 -16.30 -5.34 25.06
C PHE A 220 -16.98 -6.59 25.65
N GLU A 221 -17.57 -7.43 24.81
CA GLU A 221 -18.27 -8.65 25.25
C GLU A 221 -17.32 -9.75 25.76
N THR A 222 -16.07 -9.82 25.27
CA THR A 222 -15.07 -10.78 25.73
C THR A 222 -14.36 -10.42 27.01
N LYS A 223 -14.53 -9.19 27.53
CA LYS A 223 -13.91 -8.72 28.78
C LYS A 223 -14.82 -8.78 30.00
N HIS A 224 -16.05 -9.22 29.82
CA HIS A 224 -17.04 -9.44 30.86
C HIS A 224 -17.54 -10.86 30.84
#